data_15261ce15a4577c147cfa30a9b5acecd
#
_entry.id   15261ce15a4577c147cfa30a9b5acecd
#
_cell.length_a   1.000
_cell.length_b   1.000
_cell.length_c   1.000
_cell.angle_alpha   90.00
_cell.angle_beta   90.00
_cell.angle_gamma   90.00
#
_symmetry.space_group_name_H-M   'P 1'
#
loop_
_entity.id
_entity.type
_entity.pdbx_description
1 polymer ?
#
loop_
_entity_poly.entity_id
_entity_poly.type
_entity_poly.pdbx_seq_one_letter_code
_entity_poly.pdbx_strand_id
1 'polypeptide(L)'
;MSTRPRVLLVSANRERQPMPVVPNGVACVAAALDHAGHDVRVLDLCFSRDPHRLARETARAFRPDVIGLSVRNIDNSDLVALQHYTPAAASLLATLRASAPEAKVIAGGAAFGVAPEALSDELGVEHAVAGDGERATPALIAELSAGRTPGAIPGVVRRVDGKRVLTPPGGDGALDSLPPVHMHRWLDLKRYERRGGTVPIQTKRGCVFKCIYCTYLNVEGWGYRLREPELVADEIAELATSAHIKHF
;
A
#
# COMPACT_ATOMS: atom_id res chain seq x y z
N MET A 1 -15.08 25.14 5.81
CA MET A 1 -14.66 24.04 6.71
C MET A 1 -14.03 22.98 5.82
N SER A 2 -12.71 22.81 5.88
CA SER A 2 -12.03 21.74 5.14
C SER A 2 -12.47 20.41 5.76
N THR A 3 -13.33 19.66 5.08
CA THR A 3 -13.69 18.31 5.50
C THR A 3 -12.44 17.44 5.31
N ARG A 4 -12.02 16.76 6.37
CA ARG A 4 -10.93 15.78 6.28
C ARG A 4 -11.30 14.70 5.27
N PRO A 5 -10.51 14.49 4.19
CA PRO A 5 -10.80 13.44 3.23
C PRO A 5 -10.85 12.06 3.91
N ARG A 6 -11.85 11.29 3.55
CA ARG A 6 -12.04 9.91 4.02
C ARG A 6 -11.36 8.96 3.06
N VAL A 7 -10.36 8.25 3.52
CA VAL A 7 -9.52 7.39 2.69
C VAL A 7 -9.71 5.93 3.07
N LEU A 8 -10.21 5.13 2.12
CA LEU A 8 -10.30 3.68 2.25
C LEU A 8 -9.10 3.03 1.57
N LEU A 9 -8.17 2.50 2.35
CA LEU A 9 -7.06 1.71 1.85
C LEU A 9 -7.45 0.23 1.81
N VAL A 10 -7.29 -0.40 0.65
CA VAL A 10 -7.68 -1.79 0.42
C VAL A 10 -6.45 -2.62 0.08
N SER A 11 -6.15 -3.61 0.91
CA SER A 11 -5.16 -4.66 0.60
C SER A 11 -5.83 -5.75 -0.23
N ALA A 12 -5.49 -5.83 -1.51
CA ALA A 12 -6.05 -6.82 -2.43
C ALA A 12 -5.43 -8.22 -2.27
N ASN A 13 -4.30 -8.34 -1.55
CA ASN A 13 -3.60 -9.61 -1.42
C ASN A 13 -4.43 -10.64 -0.66
N ARG A 14 -4.60 -11.81 -1.27
CA ARG A 14 -5.32 -12.96 -0.67
C ARG A 14 -4.46 -14.22 -0.63
N GLU A 15 -3.22 -14.12 -1.07
CA GLU A 15 -2.28 -15.24 -1.02
C GLU A 15 -1.90 -15.56 0.43
N ARG A 16 -1.95 -16.85 0.77
CA ARG A 16 -1.69 -17.35 2.12
C ARG A 16 -0.68 -18.49 2.15
N GLN A 17 -0.14 -18.85 0.98
CA GLN A 17 0.90 -19.86 0.86
C GLN A 17 2.25 -19.19 0.58
N PRO A 18 3.35 -19.68 1.16
CA PRO A 18 3.43 -20.71 2.22
C PRO A 18 2.89 -20.23 3.58
N MET A 19 2.75 -18.90 3.75
CA MET A 19 2.16 -18.26 4.93
C MET A 19 1.51 -16.92 4.54
N PRO A 20 0.49 -16.46 5.27
CA PRO A 20 -0.10 -15.16 5.01
C PRO A 20 0.88 -14.04 5.36
N VAL A 21 0.96 -13.02 4.50
CA VAL A 21 1.87 -11.89 4.67
C VAL A 21 1.09 -10.65 5.09
N VAL A 22 1.48 -10.07 6.22
CA VAL A 22 0.92 -8.83 6.75
C VAL A 22 1.15 -7.70 5.75
N PRO A 23 0.14 -6.91 5.38
CA PRO A 23 0.27 -5.83 4.40
C PRO A 23 0.93 -4.58 5.02
N ASN A 24 2.22 -4.68 5.37
CA ASN A 24 2.99 -3.63 6.02
C ASN A 24 2.91 -2.29 5.28
N GLY A 25 3.11 -2.28 3.96
CA GLY A 25 3.05 -1.04 3.18
C GLY A 25 1.70 -0.31 3.27
N VAL A 26 0.60 -1.06 3.41
CA VAL A 26 -0.73 -0.45 3.64
C VAL A 26 -0.80 0.20 5.01
N ALA A 27 -0.25 -0.45 6.05
CA ALA A 27 -0.21 0.10 7.41
C ALA A 27 0.67 1.36 7.47
N CYS A 28 1.82 1.36 6.78
CA CYS A 28 2.70 2.53 6.69
C CYS A 28 1.99 3.73 6.03
N VAL A 29 1.32 3.49 4.91
CA VAL A 29 0.54 4.55 4.23
C VAL A 29 -0.63 5.01 5.09
N ALA A 30 -1.31 4.09 5.79
CA ALA A 30 -2.41 4.45 6.71
C ALA A 30 -1.93 5.37 7.83
N ALA A 31 -0.78 5.05 8.45
CA ALA A 31 -0.18 5.89 9.49
C ALA A 31 0.20 7.29 8.97
N ALA A 32 0.78 7.36 7.76
CA ALA A 32 1.15 8.63 7.15
C ALA A 32 -0.08 9.50 6.82
N LEU A 33 -1.17 8.90 6.36
CA LEU A 33 -2.42 9.60 6.08
C LEU A 33 -3.13 10.06 7.35
N ASP A 34 -3.16 9.23 8.40
CA ASP A 34 -3.70 9.59 9.72
C ASP A 34 -2.92 10.77 10.31
N HIS A 35 -1.58 10.72 10.22
CA HIS A 35 -0.71 11.82 10.64
C HIS A 35 -0.96 13.11 9.84
N ALA A 36 -1.25 13.00 8.55
CA ALA A 36 -1.65 14.12 7.70
C ALA A 36 -3.08 14.64 7.97
N GLY A 37 -3.81 14.01 8.89
CA GLY A 37 -5.13 14.43 9.35
C GLY A 37 -6.30 13.88 8.55
N HIS A 38 -6.11 12.84 7.75
CA HIS A 38 -7.19 12.16 7.05
C HIS A 38 -7.99 11.22 7.97
N ASP A 39 -9.26 10.95 7.62
CA ASP A 39 -10.03 9.85 8.22
C ASP A 39 -9.72 8.57 7.44
N VAL A 40 -8.95 7.66 8.03
CA VAL A 40 -8.41 6.48 7.36
C VAL A 40 -9.07 5.20 7.84
N ARG A 41 -9.47 4.37 6.87
CA ARG A 41 -9.88 2.99 7.14
C ARG A 41 -9.06 2.03 6.28
N VAL A 42 -8.57 0.96 6.88
CA VAL A 42 -7.91 -0.14 6.19
C VAL A 42 -8.90 -1.31 6.04
N LEU A 43 -9.00 -1.83 4.82
CA LEU A 43 -9.72 -3.05 4.49
C LEU A 43 -8.72 -4.11 4.03
N ASP A 44 -8.43 -5.04 4.90
CA ASP A 44 -7.58 -6.19 4.59
C ASP A 44 -8.44 -7.38 4.14
N LEU A 45 -8.22 -7.84 2.91
CA LEU A 45 -8.98 -8.91 2.29
C LEU A 45 -8.31 -10.29 2.39
N CYS A 46 -7.15 -10.41 3.03
CA CYS A 46 -6.36 -11.65 3.07
C CYS A 46 -7.18 -12.86 3.55
N PHE A 47 -8.01 -12.67 4.55
CA PHE A 47 -8.81 -13.76 5.13
C PHE A 47 -10.31 -13.68 4.78
N SER A 48 -10.71 -12.83 3.87
CA SER A 48 -12.12 -12.71 3.46
C SER A 48 -12.55 -13.95 2.67
N ARG A 49 -13.72 -14.50 2.99
CA ARG A 49 -14.37 -15.55 2.17
C ARG A 49 -14.99 -14.96 0.92
N ASP A 50 -15.59 -13.79 1.05
CA ASP A 50 -16.19 -13.04 -0.05
C ASP A 50 -15.63 -11.60 -0.06
N PRO A 51 -14.52 -11.36 -0.80
CA PRO A 51 -13.87 -10.07 -0.85
C PRO A 51 -14.73 -8.99 -1.51
N HIS A 52 -15.52 -9.34 -2.51
CA HIS A 52 -16.39 -8.40 -3.21
C HIS A 52 -17.54 -7.90 -2.35
N ARG A 53 -18.19 -8.80 -1.61
CA ARG A 53 -19.23 -8.42 -0.65
C ARG A 53 -18.66 -7.51 0.43
N LEU A 54 -17.54 -7.90 1.04
CA LEU A 54 -16.93 -7.12 2.11
C LEU A 54 -16.46 -5.74 1.63
N ALA A 55 -15.88 -5.66 0.43
CA ALA A 55 -15.47 -4.40 -0.19
C ALA A 55 -16.68 -3.48 -0.44
N ARG A 56 -17.77 -4.03 -0.98
CA ARG A 56 -19.02 -3.28 -1.22
C ARG A 56 -19.63 -2.74 0.06
N GLU A 57 -19.78 -3.59 1.08
CA GLU A 57 -20.34 -3.22 2.38
C GLU A 57 -19.49 -2.13 3.05
N THR A 58 -18.16 -2.31 3.03
CA THR A 58 -17.23 -1.35 3.63
C THR A 58 -17.24 0.00 2.91
N ALA A 59 -17.18 -0.01 1.57
CA ALA A 59 -17.20 1.23 0.79
C ALA A 59 -18.50 2.01 0.96
N ARG A 60 -19.66 1.33 0.95
CA ARG A 60 -20.96 1.96 1.18
C ARG A 60 -21.11 2.53 2.59
N ALA A 61 -20.65 1.80 3.60
CA ALA A 61 -20.76 2.24 5.00
C ALA A 61 -19.77 3.39 5.29
N PHE A 62 -18.55 3.30 4.79
CA PHE A 62 -17.53 4.31 5.04
C PHE A 62 -17.70 5.54 4.14
N ARG A 63 -18.24 5.42 2.95
CA ARG A 63 -18.39 6.50 1.94
C ARG A 63 -17.08 7.27 1.73
N PRO A 64 -16.05 6.63 1.20
CA PRO A 64 -14.74 7.26 1.03
C PRO A 64 -14.76 8.35 -0.04
N ASP A 65 -13.94 9.39 0.15
CA ASP A 65 -13.62 10.37 -0.88
C ASP A 65 -12.51 9.86 -1.80
N VAL A 66 -11.63 9.00 -1.23
CA VAL A 66 -10.52 8.36 -1.95
C VAL A 66 -10.47 6.88 -1.61
N ILE A 67 -10.26 6.04 -2.62
CA ILE A 67 -9.97 4.62 -2.50
C ILE A 67 -8.52 4.38 -2.94
N GLY A 68 -7.69 3.83 -2.05
CA GLY A 68 -6.34 3.37 -2.35
C GLY A 68 -6.30 1.85 -2.45
N LEU A 69 -6.04 1.30 -3.66
CA LEU A 69 -5.88 -0.13 -3.86
C LEU A 69 -4.41 -0.51 -3.81
N SER A 70 -4.04 -1.39 -2.87
CA SER A 70 -2.69 -1.95 -2.79
C SER A 70 -2.63 -3.32 -3.46
N VAL A 71 -1.78 -3.44 -4.49
CA VAL A 71 -1.45 -4.67 -5.18
C VAL A 71 -0.03 -5.08 -4.81
N ARG A 72 0.10 -6.22 -4.11
CA ARG A 72 1.41 -6.68 -3.61
C ARG A 72 2.24 -7.33 -4.70
N ASN A 73 1.66 -8.29 -5.41
CA ASN A 73 2.32 -9.09 -6.44
C ASN A 73 1.54 -9.01 -7.74
N ILE A 74 2.24 -9.10 -8.88
CA ILE A 74 1.64 -9.22 -10.22
C ILE A 74 1.15 -10.66 -10.42
N ASP A 75 1.96 -11.62 -9.97
CA ASP A 75 1.70 -13.06 -10.10
C ASP A 75 2.30 -13.84 -8.91
N ASN A 76 2.19 -15.17 -8.94
CA ASN A 76 2.74 -16.08 -7.95
C ASN A 76 4.19 -16.50 -8.20
N SER A 77 4.83 -16.02 -9.28
CA SER A 77 6.19 -16.38 -9.70
C SER A 77 6.42 -17.88 -9.90
N ASP A 78 5.35 -18.65 -10.20
CA ASP A 78 5.41 -20.09 -10.44
C ASP A 78 5.49 -20.36 -11.97
N LEU A 79 6.60 -20.93 -12.43
CA LEU A 79 6.82 -21.18 -13.86
C LEU A 79 5.94 -22.31 -14.40
N VAL A 80 5.43 -23.19 -13.56
CA VAL A 80 4.60 -24.36 -13.98
C VAL A 80 3.11 -24.04 -13.90
N ALA A 81 2.71 -23.33 -12.84
CA ALA A 81 1.32 -22.97 -12.57
C ALA A 81 1.19 -21.46 -12.35
N LEU A 82 1.56 -20.68 -13.37
CA LEU A 82 1.52 -19.22 -13.30
C LEU A 82 0.09 -18.72 -13.09
N GLN A 83 -0.08 -17.96 -12.02
CA GLN A 83 -1.33 -17.30 -11.67
C GLN A 83 -1.12 -15.79 -11.57
N HIS A 84 -1.79 -15.04 -12.43
CA HIS A 84 -1.81 -13.59 -12.39
C HIS A 84 -2.84 -13.09 -11.36
N TYR A 85 -2.45 -12.09 -10.56
CA TYR A 85 -3.33 -11.48 -9.54
C TYR A 85 -4.01 -10.20 -10.02
N THR A 86 -3.54 -9.62 -11.12
CA THR A 86 -4.07 -8.35 -11.65
C THR A 86 -5.52 -8.42 -12.12
N PRO A 87 -6.00 -9.53 -12.73
CA PRO A 87 -7.43 -9.64 -13.07
C PRO A 87 -8.36 -9.62 -11.84
N ALA A 88 -7.93 -10.26 -10.74
CA ALA A 88 -8.69 -10.25 -9.50
C ALA A 88 -8.69 -8.84 -8.86
N ALA A 89 -7.56 -8.13 -8.93
CA ALA A 89 -7.45 -6.75 -8.47
C ALA A 89 -8.33 -5.80 -9.29
N ALA A 90 -8.36 -5.96 -10.62
CA ALA A 90 -9.23 -5.18 -11.52
C ALA A 90 -10.72 -5.42 -11.22
N SER A 91 -11.12 -6.67 -11.03
CA SER A 91 -12.49 -7.04 -10.67
C SER A 91 -12.92 -6.45 -9.32
N LEU A 92 -12.02 -6.50 -8.33
CA LEU A 92 -12.25 -5.89 -7.03
C LEU A 92 -12.40 -4.36 -7.14
N LEU A 93 -11.55 -3.73 -7.95
CA LEU A 93 -11.61 -2.29 -8.20
C LEU A 93 -12.92 -1.88 -8.87
N ALA A 94 -13.43 -2.66 -9.81
CA ALA A 94 -14.75 -2.43 -10.41
C ALA A 94 -15.87 -2.47 -9.36
N THR A 95 -15.81 -3.42 -8.41
CA THR A 95 -16.76 -3.50 -7.29
C THR A 95 -16.68 -2.26 -6.39
N LEU A 96 -15.47 -1.79 -6.08
CA LEU A 96 -15.26 -0.59 -5.25
C LEU A 96 -15.80 0.67 -5.95
N ARG A 97 -15.49 0.85 -7.24
CA ARG A 97 -16.01 1.97 -8.06
C ARG A 97 -17.53 2.00 -8.10
N ALA A 98 -18.15 0.85 -8.33
CA ALA A 98 -19.63 0.74 -8.33
C ALA A 98 -20.25 1.02 -6.95
N SER A 99 -19.49 0.86 -5.87
CA SER A 99 -19.98 1.03 -4.49
C SER A 99 -19.77 2.44 -3.95
N ALA A 100 -18.81 3.19 -4.51
CA ALA A 100 -18.50 4.58 -4.20
C ALA A 100 -18.09 5.31 -5.48
N PRO A 101 -19.06 5.63 -6.37
CA PRO A 101 -18.77 6.15 -7.71
C PRO A 101 -18.11 7.54 -7.71
N GLU A 102 -18.33 8.33 -6.66
CA GLU A 102 -17.72 9.66 -6.51
C GLU A 102 -16.29 9.61 -5.95
N ALA A 103 -15.87 8.46 -5.41
CA ALA A 103 -14.54 8.32 -4.83
C ALA A 103 -13.45 8.34 -5.91
N LYS A 104 -12.41 9.14 -5.69
CA LYS A 104 -11.21 9.10 -6.52
C LYS A 104 -10.44 7.83 -6.22
N VAL A 105 -9.90 7.20 -7.27
CA VAL A 105 -9.17 5.92 -7.13
C VAL A 105 -7.69 6.16 -7.39
N ILE A 106 -6.87 5.71 -6.46
CA ILE A 106 -5.42 5.58 -6.59
C ILE A 106 -5.02 4.13 -6.38
N ALA A 107 -3.92 3.72 -6.99
CA ALA A 107 -3.37 2.38 -6.78
C ALA A 107 -1.90 2.46 -6.35
N GLY A 108 -1.39 1.36 -5.80
CA GLY A 108 0.00 1.28 -5.37
C GLY A 108 0.33 -0.12 -4.84
N GLY A 109 1.40 -0.20 -4.07
CA GLY A 109 1.94 -1.44 -3.53
C GLY A 109 3.14 -1.94 -4.33
N ALA A 110 3.79 -3.02 -3.87
CA ALA A 110 5.07 -3.46 -4.40
C ALA A 110 5.03 -3.82 -5.91
N ALA A 111 3.89 -4.29 -6.42
CA ALA A 111 3.70 -4.56 -7.85
C ALA A 111 3.95 -3.31 -8.71
N PHE A 112 3.57 -2.12 -8.22
CA PHE A 112 3.80 -0.86 -8.93
C PHE A 112 5.26 -0.41 -8.93
N GLY A 113 6.11 -0.94 -8.06
CA GLY A 113 7.56 -0.77 -8.15
C GLY A 113 8.17 -1.53 -9.33
N VAL A 114 7.49 -2.56 -9.83
CA VAL A 114 7.98 -3.41 -10.93
C VAL A 114 7.48 -2.93 -12.29
N ALA A 115 6.17 -2.62 -12.42
CA ALA A 115 5.55 -2.26 -13.69
C ALA A 115 4.50 -1.13 -13.49
N PRO A 116 4.92 0.08 -13.10
CA PRO A 116 4.00 1.14 -12.67
C PRO A 116 3.06 1.61 -13.77
N GLU A 117 3.57 1.86 -14.98
CA GLU A 117 2.77 2.35 -16.10
C GLU A 117 1.81 1.27 -16.62
N ALA A 118 2.33 0.06 -16.85
CA ALA A 118 1.54 -1.06 -17.37
C ALA A 118 0.39 -1.43 -16.43
N LEU A 119 0.65 -1.53 -15.13
CA LEU A 119 -0.39 -1.81 -14.15
C LEU A 119 -1.41 -0.68 -14.02
N SER A 120 -0.98 0.57 -14.19
CA SER A 120 -1.91 1.70 -14.21
C SER A 120 -2.89 1.62 -15.36
N ASP A 121 -2.43 1.19 -16.55
CA ASP A 121 -3.29 0.99 -17.71
C ASP A 121 -4.16 -0.25 -17.54
N GLU A 122 -3.61 -1.38 -17.11
CA GLU A 122 -4.34 -2.63 -16.89
C GLU A 122 -5.48 -2.47 -15.86
N LEU A 123 -5.24 -1.77 -14.78
CA LEU A 123 -6.25 -1.49 -13.74
C LEU A 123 -7.14 -0.28 -14.09
N GLY A 124 -6.85 0.45 -15.15
CA GLY A 124 -7.58 1.64 -15.54
C GLY A 124 -7.60 2.71 -14.46
N VAL A 125 -6.48 2.91 -13.74
CA VAL A 125 -6.36 3.95 -12.71
C VAL A 125 -5.67 5.18 -13.29
N GLU A 126 -6.13 6.37 -12.92
CA GLU A 126 -5.54 7.63 -13.42
C GLU A 126 -4.21 7.90 -12.73
N HIS A 127 -4.11 7.61 -11.45
CA HIS A 127 -2.93 7.85 -10.64
C HIS A 127 -2.52 6.60 -9.88
N ALA A 128 -1.22 6.34 -9.81
CA ALA A 128 -0.65 5.28 -9.00
C ALA A 128 0.60 5.76 -8.25
N VAL A 129 0.98 5.00 -7.22
CA VAL A 129 2.15 5.28 -6.39
C VAL A 129 3.10 4.09 -6.47
N ALA A 130 4.33 4.35 -6.89
CA ALA A 130 5.45 3.41 -6.94
C ALA A 130 6.54 3.83 -5.94
N GLY A 131 7.08 2.88 -5.20
CA GLY A 131 8.06 3.15 -4.13
C GLY A 131 7.41 3.54 -2.80
N ASP A 132 8.03 4.45 -2.06
CA ASP A 132 7.61 4.86 -0.72
C ASP A 132 6.28 5.64 -0.76
N GLY A 133 5.20 5.01 -0.31
CA GLY A 133 3.86 5.58 -0.36
C GLY A 133 3.58 6.63 0.72
N GLU A 134 4.34 6.66 1.81
CA GLU A 134 4.07 7.49 2.99
C GLU A 134 4.18 9.00 2.71
N ARG A 135 5.02 9.38 1.74
CA ARG A 135 5.18 10.78 1.30
C ARG A 135 4.34 11.09 0.07
N ALA A 136 4.37 10.17 -0.89
CA ALA A 136 3.70 10.36 -2.17
C ALA A 136 2.17 10.37 -2.05
N THR A 137 1.61 9.45 -1.23
CA THR A 137 0.15 9.30 -1.13
C THR A 137 -0.54 10.51 -0.47
N PRO A 138 -0.07 11.04 0.67
CA PRO A 138 -0.65 12.26 1.24
C PRO A 138 -0.55 13.46 0.29
N ALA A 139 0.59 13.64 -0.37
CA ALA A 139 0.79 14.72 -1.34
C ALA A 139 -0.18 14.60 -2.54
N LEU A 140 -0.33 13.39 -3.08
CA LEU A 140 -1.28 13.11 -4.16
C LEU A 140 -2.73 13.38 -3.74
N ILE A 141 -3.14 12.91 -2.57
CA ILE A 141 -4.50 13.12 -2.05
C ILE A 141 -4.77 14.61 -1.82
N ALA A 142 -3.80 15.37 -1.33
CA ALA A 142 -3.95 16.83 -1.16
C ALA A 142 -4.25 17.55 -2.50
N GLU A 143 -3.53 17.20 -3.58
CA GLU A 143 -3.80 17.73 -4.91
C GLU A 143 -5.19 17.35 -5.43
N LEU A 144 -5.51 16.06 -5.32
CA LEU A 144 -6.78 15.52 -5.77
C LEU A 144 -7.97 16.13 -4.99
N SER A 145 -7.86 16.28 -3.67
CA SER A 145 -8.92 16.85 -2.83
C SER A 145 -9.13 18.32 -3.09
N ALA A 146 -8.09 19.04 -3.51
CA ALA A 146 -8.19 20.42 -3.92
C ALA A 146 -8.72 20.61 -5.37
N GLY A 147 -9.07 19.52 -6.05
CA GLY A 147 -9.52 19.55 -7.45
C GLY A 147 -8.43 19.91 -8.45
N ARG A 148 -7.15 19.85 -8.03
CA ARG A 148 -6.03 20.15 -8.91
C ARG A 148 -5.57 18.92 -9.68
N THR A 149 -5.04 19.12 -10.87
CA THR A 149 -4.31 18.08 -11.59
C THR A 149 -2.95 17.88 -10.90
N PRO A 150 -2.63 16.66 -10.42
CA PRO A 150 -1.37 16.44 -9.74
C PRO A 150 -0.16 16.75 -10.62
N GLY A 151 0.78 17.52 -10.08
CA GLY A 151 2.07 17.82 -10.71
C GLY A 151 3.04 16.64 -10.65
N ALA A 152 4.33 16.92 -10.81
CA ALA A 152 5.41 15.91 -10.71
C ALA A 152 5.69 15.60 -9.24
N ILE A 153 4.87 14.75 -8.62
CA ILE A 153 5.09 14.25 -7.27
C ILE A 153 6.01 13.02 -7.35
N PRO A 154 7.14 12.96 -6.61
CA PRO A 154 8.03 11.81 -6.61
C PRO A 154 7.29 10.50 -6.27
N GLY A 155 7.52 9.46 -7.06
CA GLY A 155 6.86 8.16 -6.92
C GLY A 155 5.44 8.09 -7.50
N VAL A 156 4.90 9.17 -8.08
CA VAL A 156 3.54 9.15 -8.66
C VAL A 156 3.60 8.90 -10.16
N VAL A 157 2.77 7.95 -10.60
CA VAL A 157 2.42 7.74 -12.00
C VAL A 157 1.23 8.61 -12.34
N ARG A 158 1.34 9.39 -13.40
CA ARG A 158 0.28 10.26 -13.93
C ARG A 158 0.23 10.20 -15.44
N ARG A 159 -0.84 10.72 -16.04
CA ARG A 159 -0.94 10.84 -17.50
C ARG A 159 -0.42 12.21 -17.95
N VAL A 160 0.47 12.22 -18.93
CA VAL A 160 1.02 13.43 -19.57
C VAL A 160 0.94 13.20 -21.08
N ASP A 161 0.26 14.08 -21.81
CA ASP A 161 0.08 14.00 -23.27
C ASP A 161 -0.37 12.61 -23.73
N GLY A 162 -1.33 12.01 -22.99
CA GLY A 162 -1.88 10.69 -23.26
C GLY A 162 -1.02 9.51 -22.82
N LYS A 163 0.21 9.71 -22.39
CA LYS A 163 1.14 8.65 -21.93
C LYS A 163 1.22 8.59 -20.41
N ARG A 164 1.43 7.39 -19.89
CA ARG A 164 1.79 7.20 -18.48
C ARG A 164 3.23 7.61 -18.24
N VAL A 165 3.45 8.37 -17.19
CA VAL A 165 4.78 8.83 -16.80
C VAL A 165 4.94 8.67 -15.30
N LEU A 166 5.94 7.90 -14.89
CA LEU A 166 6.37 7.83 -13.51
C LEU A 166 7.31 9.02 -13.22
N THR A 167 6.97 9.84 -12.25
CA THR A 167 7.97 10.73 -11.64
C THR A 167 8.87 9.87 -10.75
N PRO A 168 10.19 9.84 -10.99
CA PRO A 168 11.08 8.98 -10.22
C PRO A 168 10.84 9.10 -8.71
N PRO A 169 10.80 7.98 -7.95
CA PRO A 169 10.65 8.04 -6.50
C PRO A 169 11.78 8.86 -5.87
N GLY A 170 11.44 9.73 -4.92
CA GLY A 170 12.44 10.40 -4.09
C GLY A 170 13.03 9.39 -3.09
N GLY A 171 14.35 9.21 -3.11
CA GLY A 171 15.04 8.21 -2.28
C GLY A 171 15.70 8.76 -1.01
N ASP A 172 15.63 10.06 -0.79
CA ASP A 172 16.61 10.76 0.08
C ASP A 172 16.07 11.04 1.51
N GLY A 173 14.84 10.67 1.80
CA GLY A 173 14.25 10.95 3.12
C GLY A 173 14.66 9.93 4.17
N ALA A 174 15.12 10.41 5.33
CA ALA A 174 15.31 9.59 6.52
C ALA A 174 14.03 8.82 6.86
N LEU A 175 14.14 7.50 7.13
CA LEU A 175 12.99 6.67 7.49
C LEU A 175 12.39 7.08 8.84
N ASP A 176 13.24 7.55 9.75
CA ASP A 176 12.85 7.99 11.10
C ASP A 176 12.06 9.30 11.11
N SER A 177 12.01 10.03 9.99
CA SER A 177 11.12 11.19 9.85
C SER A 177 9.69 10.80 9.43
N LEU A 178 9.43 9.52 9.16
CA LEU A 178 8.09 9.00 8.92
C LEU A 178 7.36 8.79 10.26
N PRO A 179 6.03 8.94 10.29
CA PRO A 179 5.27 8.69 11.51
C PRO A 179 5.37 7.22 11.93
N PRO A 180 5.33 6.91 13.24
CA PRO A 180 5.28 5.54 13.72
C PRO A 180 4.03 4.82 13.20
N VAL A 181 4.21 3.56 12.80
CA VAL A 181 3.16 2.82 12.08
C VAL A 181 2.02 2.36 12.99
N HIS A 182 2.32 1.98 14.24
CA HIS A 182 1.33 1.40 15.15
C HIS A 182 0.46 0.33 14.46
N MET A 183 1.11 -0.65 13.84
CA MET A 183 0.50 -1.58 12.88
C MET A 183 -0.77 -2.27 13.40
N HIS A 184 -0.84 -2.54 14.70
CA HIS A 184 -1.99 -3.15 15.36
C HIS A 184 -3.27 -2.28 15.35
N ARG A 185 -3.15 -0.96 15.10
CA ARG A 185 -4.31 -0.06 14.91
C ARG A 185 -5.01 -0.30 13.58
N TRP A 186 -4.30 -0.81 12.60
CA TRP A 186 -4.75 -0.94 11.22
C TRP A 186 -5.15 -2.35 10.84
N LEU A 187 -4.52 -3.36 11.45
CA LEU A 187 -4.56 -4.76 11.03
C LEU A 187 -4.80 -5.70 12.21
N ASP A 188 -5.56 -6.77 11.97
CA ASP A 188 -5.70 -7.87 12.93
C ASP A 188 -4.46 -8.78 12.90
N LEU A 189 -3.36 -8.31 13.50
CA LEU A 189 -2.07 -9.01 13.52
C LEU A 189 -2.16 -10.40 14.16
N LYS A 190 -3.01 -10.56 15.19
CA LYS A 190 -3.27 -11.85 15.83
C LYS A 190 -3.84 -12.89 14.88
N ARG A 191 -4.61 -12.46 13.90
CA ARG A 191 -5.16 -13.37 12.89
C ARG A 191 -4.06 -13.90 11.98
N TYR A 192 -3.07 -13.08 11.64
CA TYR A 192 -1.89 -13.49 10.89
C TYR A 192 -1.07 -14.51 11.69
N GLU A 193 -0.74 -14.17 12.94
CA GLU A 193 0.05 -15.03 13.83
C GLU A 193 -0.61 -16.42 14.02
N ARG A 194 -1.93 -16.45 14.30
CA ARG A 194 -2.69 -17.72 14.40
C ARG A 194 -2.71 -18.56 13.13
N ARG A 195 -2.36 -17.98 11.99
CA ARG A 195 -2.29 -18.65 10.68
C ARG A 195 -0.86 -18.90 10.21
N GLY A 196 0.12 -18.82 11.11
CA GLY A 196 1.52 -19.07 10.84
C GLY A 196 2.27 -17.94 10.16
N GLY A 197 1.66 -16.75 10.03
CA GLY A 197 2.35 -15.55 9.59
C GLY A 197 3.15 -14.89 10.70
N THR A 198 4.17 -14.14 10.33
CA THR A 198 4.97 -13.29 11.24
C THR A 198 4.61 -11.82 11.02
N VAL A 199 4.82 -10.99 12.04
CA VAL A 199 4.65 -9.55 11.94
C VAL A 199 5.97 -8.92 11.47
N PRO A 200 6.00 -8.29 10.29
CA PRO A 200 7.23 -7.74 9.77
C PRO A 200 7.68 -6.50 10.54
N ILE A 201 8.97 -6.44 10.86
CA ILE A 201 9.66 -5.26 11.37
C ILE A 201 10.62 -4.77 10.31
N GLN A 202 10.44 -3.53 9.87
CA GLN A 202 11.29 -2.96 8.85
C GLN A 202 12.42 -2.14 9.49
N THR A 203 13.63 -2.68 9.43
CA THR A 203 14.84 -2.04 9.97
C THR A 203 15.55 -1.15 8.95
N LYS A 204 15.30 -1.40 7.68
CA LYS A 204 15.90 -0.67 6.55
C LYS A 204 15.01 -0.72 5.31
N ARG A 205 15.29 0.16 4.36
CA ARG A 205 14.83 0.07 2.96
C ARG A 205 16.00 0.14 2.00
N GLY A 206 15.79 -0.43 0.80
CA GLY A 206 16.78 -0.45 -0.27
C GLY A 206 17.81 -1.56 -0.16
N CYS A 207 18.62 -1.68 -1.21
CA CYS A 207 19.66 -2.69 -1.32
C CYS A 207 20.84 -2.16 -2.14
N VAL A 208 22.06 -2.57 -1.77
CA VAL A 208 23.32 -2.21 -2.49
C VAL A 208 23.73 -3.24 -3.53
N PHE A 209 23.07 -4.39 -3.58
CA PHE A 209 23.39 -5.45 -4.52
C PHE A 209 22.68 -5.28 -5.85
N LYS A 210 23.35 -5.62 -6.95
CA LYS A 210 22.80 -5.59 -8.33
C LYS A 210 22.54 -7.00 -8.85
N CYS A 211 21.79 -7.81 -8.07
CA CYS A 211 21.46 -9.17 -8.48
C CYS A 211 20.60 -9.15 -9.75
N ILE A 212 21.01 -9.86 -10.79
CA ILE A 212 20.38 -9.83 -12.12
C ILE A 212 18.94 -10.34 -12.15
N TYR A 213 18.54 -11.12 -11.15
CA TYR A 213 17.19 -11.69 -11.01
C TYR A 213 16.28 -10.90 -10.05
N CYS A 214 16.81 -9.86 -9.38
CA CYS A 214 16.10 -9.21 -8.29
C CYS A 214 15.46 -7.89 -8.73
N THR A 215 14.15 -7.78 -8.57
CA THR A 215 13.38 -6.55 -8.82
C THR A 215 13.28 -5.63 -7.59
N TYR A 216 13.91 -6.02 -6.47
CA TYR A 216 13.77 -5.32 -5.19
C TYR A 216 14.26 -3.86 -5.25
N LEU A 217 15.26 -3.58 -6.06
CA LEU A 217 15.77 -2.23 -6.29
C LEU A 217 14.70 -1.29 -6.90
N ASN A 218 13.81 -1.84 -7.71
CA ASN A 218 12.70 -1.08 -8.29
C ASN A 218 11.61 -0.76 -7.25
N VAL A 219 11.51 -1.58 -6.19
CA VAL A 219 10.50 -1.43 -5.15
C VAL A 219 10.98 -0.51 -4.03
N GLU A 220 12.22 -0.69 -3.55
CA GLU A 220 12.74 0.01 -2.38
C GLU A 220 13.91 0.98 -2.66
N GLY A 221 14.43 0.97 -3.88
CA GLY A 221 15.50 1.85 -4.30
C GLY A 221 16.92 1.31 -4.05
N TRP A 222 17.89 2.07 -4.53
CA TRP A 222 19.33 1.80 -4.40
C TRP A 222 19.86 2.34 -3.07
N GLY A 223 20.82 1.60 -2.49
CA GLY A 223 21.44 1.97 -1.21
C GLY A 223 20.64 1.51 0.00
N TYR A 224 21.23 1.63 1.19
CA TYR A 224 20.54 1.37 2.45
C TYR A 224 20.09 2.67 3.09
N ARG A 225 18.81 2.76 3.39
CA ARG A 225 18.22 3.75 4.30
C ARG A 225 17.88 3.00 5.58
N LEU A 226 18.62 3.28 6.64
CA LEU A 226 18.48 2.60 7.93
C LEU A 226 17.50 3.34 8.83
N ARG A 227 16.93 2.64 9.79
CA ARG A 227 16.22 3.20 10.93
C ARG A 227 17.11 3.14 12.17
N GLU A 228 16.91 4.10 13.04
CA GLU A 228 17.59 4.10 14.36
C GLU A 228 17.20 2.85 15.15
N PRO A 229 18.19 2.12 15.72
CA PRO A 229 17.92 0.85 16.42
C PRO A 229 16.95 0.99 17.59
N GLU A 230 16.99 2.11 18.29
CA GLU A 230 16.12 2.42 19.43
C GLU A 230 14.65 2.50 18.98
N LEU A 231 14.36 3.16 17.84
CA LEU A 231 13.00 3.25 17.30
C LEU A 231 12.48 1.90 16.84
N VAL A 232 13.36 1.03 16.33
CA VAL A 232 13.01 -0.34 15.95
C VAL A 232 12.71 -1.17 17.20
N ALA A 233 13.52 -1.02 18.27
CA ALA A 233 13.31 -1.71 19.53
C ALA A 233 11.99 -1.30 20.20
N ASP A 234 11.67 0.00 20.18
CA ASP A 234 10.42 0.54 20.70
C ASP A 234 9.20 0.00 19.95
N GLU A 235 9.28 -0.11 18.61
CA GLU A 235 8.22 -0.70 17.80
C GLU A 235 7.98 -2.18 18.15
N ILE A 236 9.05 -2.96 18.33
CA ILE A 236 8.97 -4.36 18.77
C ILE A 236 8.34 -4.44 20.16
N ALA A 237 8.79 -3.62 21.09
CA ALA A 237 8.27 -3.58 22.47
C ALA A 237 6.78 -3.23 22.49
N GLU A 238 6.35 -2.25 21.71
CA GLU A 238 4.94 -1.88 21.56
C GLU A 238 4.11 -3.05 21.04
N LEU A 239 4.53 -3.68 19.95
CA LEU A 239 3.81 -4.81 19.37
C LEU A 239 3.76 -6.02 20.32
N ALA A 240 4.84 -6.29 21.06
CA ALA A 240 4.89 -7.36 22.02
C ALA A 240 3.98 -7.11 23.24
N THR A 241 3.97 -5.89 23.77
CA THR A 241 3.21 -5.53 24.97
C THR A 241 1.76 -5.18 24.67
N SER A 242 1.51 -4.24 23.75
CA SER A 242 0.18 -3.70 23.47
C SER A 242 -0.65 -4.62 22.57
N ALA A 243 -0.04 -5.24 21.56
CA ALA A 243 -0.70 -6.16 20.65
C ALA A 243 -0.47 -7.64 21.00
N HIS A 244 0.37 -7.95 22.00
CA HIS A 244 0.72 -9.30 22.43
C HIS A 244 1.23 -10.19 21.28
N ILE A 245 2.00 -9.63 20.36
CA ILE A 245 2.63 -10.36 19.25
C ILE A 245 3.86 -11.10 19.78
N LYS A 246 4.08 -12.32 19.29
CA LYS A 246 5.17 -13.21 19.72
C LYS A 246 6.14 -13.59 18.58
N HIS A 247 5.72 -13.41 17.33
CA HIS A 247 6.50 -13.81 16.16
C HIS A 247 6.70 -12.65 15.20
N PHE A 248 7.95 -12.26 15.04
CA PHE A 248 8.42 -11.17 14.20
C PHE A 248 9.27 -11.67 13.03
#